data_80d43d3cbaaf2ba2d85ef57a55a44917
#
_entry.id   80d43d3cbaaf2ba2d85ef57a55a44917
#
_cell.length_a   1.000
_cell.length_b   1.000
_cell.length_c   1.000
_cell.angle_alpha   90.00
_cell.angle_beta   90.00
_cell.angle_gamma   90.00
#
_symmetry.space_group_name_H-M   'P 1'
#
loop_
_entity.id
_entity.type
_entity.pdbx_description
1 polymer ?
#
loop_
_entity_poly.entity_id
_entity_poly.type
_entity_poly.pdbx_seq_one_letter_code
_entity_poly.pdbx_strand_id
1 'polypeptide(L)'
;LFEKKKAVLLPGRWQPLHVGHEWLIQRELDQGKRVVVGIRDTPVSESDPYSADMRKRMIEHRYDGEDVEAWIMPDIEAISYGRKVGYDLREADDIPPEVFAVSATGVRGGNRANVSQKVMEFMISEGIWDGE
;
A
#
# COMPACT_ATOMS: atom_id res chain seq x y z
N LEU A 1 16.06 16.59 -14.73
CA LEU A 1 16.39 15.32 -15.35
C LEU A 1 16.24 14.19 -14.37
N PHE A 2 15.29 13.35 -14.66
CA PHE A 2 14.96 12.23 -13.78
C PHE A 2 15.66 10.99 -14.26
N GLU A 3 16.46 10.37 -13.40
CA GLU A 3 16.91 9.02 -13.67
C GLU A 3 15.71 8.09 -13.73
N LYS A 4 15.65 7.30 -14.78
CA LYS A 4 14.63 6.27 -14.88
C LYS A 4 15.06 5.08 -14.03
N LYS A 5 14.65 5.07 -12.79
CA LYS A 5 14.87 3.92 -11.92
C LYS A 5 13.92 2.80 -12.30
N LYS A 6 14.37 1.58 -12.12
CA LYS A 6 13.46 0.44 -12.17
C LYS A 6 12.47 0.55 -11.03
N ALA A 7 11.21 0.30 -11.33
CA ALA A 7 10.14 0.37 -10.34
C ALA A 7 9.65 -1.01 -9.96
N VAL A 8 9.20 -1.14 -8.73
CA VAL A 8 8.53 -2.33 -8.23
C VAL A 8 7.05 -2.00 -8.04
N LEU A 9 6.17 -2.80 -8.63
CA LEU A 9 4.73 -2.66 -8.45
C LEU A 9 4.29 -3.53 -7.28
N LEU A 10 3.65 -2.90 -6.31
CA LEU A 10 3.00 -3.58 -5.19
C LEU A 10 1.49 -3.36 -5.31
N PRO A 11 0.75 -4.33 -5.86
CA PRO A 11 -0.70 -4.22 -5.96
C PRO A 11 -1.37 -4.65 -4.66
N GLY A 12 -2.47 -4.00 -4.31
CA GLY A 12 -3.21 -4.35 -3.11
C GLY A 12 -4.47 -3.52 -2.93
N ARG A 13 -5.14 -3.75 -1.81
CA ARG A 13 -6.37 -3.02 -1.44
C ARG A 13 -6.09 -1.81 -0.58
N TRP A 14 -5.13 -1.89 0.32
CA TRP A 14 -4.72 -0.76 1.19
C TRP A 14 -5.89 -0.19 2.01
N GLN A 15 -6.51 -1.02 2.85
CA GLN A 15 -7.78 -0.72 3.55
C GLN A 15 -7.70 -0.70 5.09
N PRO A 16 -6.88 0.08 5.77
CA PRO A 16 -5.97 1.10 5.25
C PRO A 16 -4.54 0.57 5.06
N LEU A 17 -3.64 1.47 4.68
CA LEU A 17 -2.20 1.24 4.74
C LEU A 17 -1.80 0.98 6.19
N HIS A 18 -1.06 -0.11 6.44
CA HIS A 18 -0.61 -0.47 7.78
C HIS A 18 0.88 -0.82 7.78
N VAL A 19 1.43 -1.09 8.95
CA VAL A 19 2.88 -1.32 9.12
C VAL A 19 3.38 -2.53 8.32
N GLY A 20 2.52 -3.53 8.08
CA GLY A 20 2.87 -4.66 7.22
C GLY A 20 3.11 -4.24 5.77
N HIS A 21 2.26 -3.38 5.24
CA HIS A 21 2.44 -2.80 3.91
C HIS A 21 3.68 -1.91 3.86
N GLU A 22 3.89 -1.09 4.89
CA GLU A 22 5.04 -0.19 4.95
C GLU A 22 6.36 -0.96 5.00
N TRP A 23 6.37 -2.11 5.64
CA TRP A 23 7.54 -2.99 5.65
C TRP A 23 7.91 -3.43 4.22
N LEU A 24 6.91 -3.84 3.43
CA LEU A 24 7.13 -4.25 2.03
C LEU A 24 7.64 -3.10 1.17
N ILE A 25 7.05 -1.93 1.33
CA ILE A 25 7.45 -0.73 0.59
C ILE A 25 8.87 -0.33 0.97
N GLN A 26 9.16 -0.26 2.27
CA GLN A 26 10.47 0.15 2.77
C GLN A 26 11.58 -0.78 2.30
N ARG A 27 11.32 -2.08 2.27
CA ARG A 27 12.29 -3.06 1.78
C ARG A 27 12.77 -2.73 0.36
N GLU A 28 11.85 -2.33 -0.51
CA GLU A 28 12.20 -1.97 -1.88
C GLU A 28 12.90 -0.61 -1.96
N LEU A 29 12.46 0.35 -1.17
CA LEU A 29 13.12 1.66 -1.10
C LEU A 29 14.56 1.54 -0.60
N ASP A 30 14.81 0.69 0.37
CA ASP A 30 16.16 0.45 0.91
C ASP A 30 17.12 -0.12 -0.13
N GLN A 31 16.60 -0.73 -1.18
CA GLN A 31 17.38 -1.23 -2.32
C GLN A 31 17.55 -0.18 -3.42
N GLY A 32 17.14 1.04 -3.18
CA GLY A 32 17.24 2.14 -4.13
C GLY A 32 16.24 2.09 -5.27
N LYS A 33 15.15 1.34 -5.12
CA LYS A 33 14.12 1.19 -6.14
C LYS A 33 12.99 2.18 -5.95
N ARG A 34 12.36 2.56 -7.06
CA ARG A 34 11.08 3.26 -7.03
C ARG A 34 9.97 2.24 -6.75
N VAL A 35 8.99 2.64 -5.96
CA VAL A 35 7.82 1.80 -5.69
C VAL A 35 6.58 2.43 -6.31
N VAL A 36 5.83 1.62 -7.05
CA VAL A 36 4.49 1.98 -7.50
C VAL A 36 3.51 1.16 -6.68
N VAL A 37 2.71 1.87 -5.89
CA VAL A 37 1.63 1.24 -5.12
C VAL A 37 0.41 1.17 -6.02
N GLY A 38 0.04 -0.05 -6.42
CA GLY A 38 -1.11 -0.29 -7.27
C GLY A 38 -2.37 -0.46 -6.42
N ILE A 39 -3.27 0.50 -6.51
CA ILE A 39 -4.51 0.51 -5.74
C ILE A 39 -5.59 -0.17 -6.57
N ARG A 40 -6.09 -1.32 -6.11
CA ARG A 40 -7.20 -2.00 -6.76
C ARG A 40 -8.46 -1.16 -6.60
N ASP A 41 -9.10 -0.83 -7.72
CA ASP A 41 -10.33 -0.02 -7.72
C ASP A 41 -11.54 -0.89 -7.38
N THR A 42 -11.58 -1.36 -6.13
CA THR A 42 -12.68 -2.16 -5.61
C THR A 42 -13.88 -1.26 -5.27
N PRO A 43 -15.12 -1.77 -5.46
CA PRO A 43 -16.28 -1.03 -4.99
C PRO A 43 -16.22 -0.81 -3.47
N VAL A 44 -16.72 0.33 -3.02
CA VAL A 44 -16.84 0.59 -1.58
C VAL A 44 -17.88 -0.38 -0.98
N SER A 45 -17.48 -1.05 0.08
CA SER A 45 -18.30 -2.05 0.76
C SER A 45 -17.95 -2.12 2.24
N GLU A 46 -18.60 -2.98 2.99
CA GLU A 46 -18.28 -3.19 4.40
C GLU A 46 -16.84 -3.70 4.60
N SER A 47 -16.37 -4.59 3.72
CA SER A 47 -15.01 -5.11 3.80
C SER A 47 -13.95 -4.20 3.16
N ASP A 48 -14.37 -3.30 2.26
CA ASP A 48 -13.51 -2.34 1.57
C ASP A 48 -14.12 -0.93 1.69
N PRO A 49 -14.10 -0.34 2.91
CA PRO A 49 -14.87 0.88 3.18
C PRO A 49 -14.26 2.17 2.60
N TYR A 50 -12.99 2.12 2.21
CA TYR A 50 -12.29 3.32 1.74
C TYR A 50 -12.20 3.34 0.22
N SER A 51 -12.60 4.47 -0.39
CA SER A 51 -12.58 4.62 -1.84
C SER A 51 -11.15 4.58 -2.38
N ALA A 52 -11.00 4.30 -3.68
CA ALA A 52 -9.68 4.30 -4.32
C ALA A 52 -9.02 5.68 -4.24
N ASP A 53 -9.79 6.75 -4.43
CA ASP A 53 -9.27 8.12 -4.32
C ASP A 53 -8.74 8.41 -2.91
N MET A 54 -9.49 8.04 -1.89
CA MET A 54 -9.06 8.24 -0.51
C MET A 54 -7.78 7.45 -0.20
N ARG A 55 -7.69 6.21 -0.66
CA ARG A 55 -6.51 5.38 -0.45
C ARG A 55 -5.29 5.96 -1.17
N LYS A 56 -5.49 6.49 -2.37
CA LYS A 56 -4.42 7.16 -3.10
C LYS A 56 -3.89 8.36 -2.33
N ARG A 57 -4.77 9.22 -1.82
CA ARG A 57 -4.38 10.38 -1.00
C ARG A 57 -3.67 9.96 0.28
N MET A 58 -4.10 8.88 0.90
CA MET A 58 -3.46 8.31 2.09
C MET A 58 -2.00 7.92 1.82
N ILE A 59 -1.78 7.21 0.72
CA ILE A 59 -0.44 6.77 0.33
C ILE A 59 0.44 7.96 -0.04
N GLU A 60 -0.09 8.92 -0.78
CA GLU A 60 0.62 10.14 -1.14
C GLU A 60 1.00 10.95 0.09
N HIS A 61 0.13 11.01 1.08
CA HIS A 61 0.42 11.69 2.34
C HIS A 61 1.55 10.99 3.11
N ARG A 62 1.45 9.65 3.23
CA ARG A 62 2.45 8.87 3.99
C ARG A 62 3.84 8.94 3.36
N TYR A 63 3.91 8.95 2.05
CA TYR A 63 5.17 8.87 1.33
C TYR A 63 5.54 10.17 0.60
N ASP A 64 5.03 11.28 1.07
CA ASP A 64 5.38 12.58 0.52
C ASP A 64 6.90 12.80 0.58
N GLY A 65 7.49 13.16 -0.56
CA GLY A 65 8.93 13.36 -0.67
C GLY A 65 9.75 12.08 -0.85
N GLU A 66 9.12 10.90 -0.85
CA GLU A 66 9.80 9.63 -1.08
C GLU A 66 9.53 9.11 -2.50
N ASP A 67 10.32 8.13 -2.93
CA ASP A 67 10.26 7.60 -4.30
C ASP A 67 9.14 6.56 -4.44
N VAL A 68 7.94 6.97 -4.09
CA VAL A 68 6.72 6.15 -4.12
C VAL A 68 5.66 6.87 -4.92
N GLU A 69 5.03 6.16 -5.84
CA GLU A 69 3.91 6.63 -6.65
C GLU A 69 2.69 5.78 -6.38
N ALA A 70 1.51 6.38 -6.34
CA ALA A 70 0.26 5.66 -6.15
C ALA A 70 -0.55 5.69 -7.45
N TRP A 71 -0.92 4.51 -7.93
CA TRP A 71 -1.74 4.35 -9.14
C TRP A 71 -3.05 3.67 -8.81
N ILE A 72 -4.16 4.25 -9.26
CA ILE A 72 -5.45 3.56 -9.22
C ILE A 72 -5.51 2.64 -10.43
N MET A 73 -5.67 1.35 -10.18
CA MET A 73 -5.70 0.32 -11.20
C MET A 73 -7.10 -0.29 -11.28
N PRO A 74 -7.51 -0.76 -12.46
CA PRO A 74 -8.70 -1.62 -12.53
C PRO A 74 -8.60 -2.76 -11.50
N ASP A 75 -9.72 -3.26 -11.06
CA ASP A 75 -9.75 -4.41 -10.14
C ASP A 75 -9.41 -5.68 -10.93
N ILE A 76 -8.13 -5.93 -11.09
CA ILE A 76 -7.61 -7.05 -11.87
C ILE A 76 -7.69 -8.35 -11.07
N GLU A 77 -7.97 -9.46 -11.76
CA GLU A 77 -7.98 -10.78 -11.12
C GLU A 77 -6.66 -11.54 -11.25
N ALA A 78 -5.86 -11.22 -12.28
CA ALA A 78 -4.63 -11.96 -12.56
C ALA A 78 -3.64 -11.16 -13.38
N ILE A 79 -2.38 -11.58 -13.32
CA ILE A 79 -1.34 -11.15 -14.25
C ILE A 79 -1.08 -12.33 -15.17
N SER A 80 -1.26 -12.13 -16.48
CA SER A 80 -1.09 -13.20 -17.47
C SER A 80 -0.01 -12.80 -18.47
N TYR A 81 0.86 -13.74 -18.78
CA TYR A 81 1.89 -13.52 -19.78
C TYR A 81 2.20 -14.81 -20.52
N GLY A 82 2.46 -14.72 -21.83
CA GLY A 82 2.83 -15.89 -22.66
C GLY A 82 4.30 -16.19 -22.61
N ARG A 83 5.13 -15.13 -22.54
CA ARG A 83 6.58 -15.22 -22.39
C ARG A 83 7.02 -14.19 -21.38
N LYS A 84 8.15 -14.43 -20.70
CA LYS A 84 8.75 -13.42 -19.83
C LYS A 84 8.95 -12.12 -20.60
N VAL A 85 8.41 -11.05 -20.04
CA VAL A 85 8.45 -9.71 -20.65
C VAL A 85 9.45 -8.79 -19.94
N GLY A 86 10.43 -9.36 -19.27
CA GLY A 86 11.45 -8.61 -18.56
C GLY A 86 11.12 -8.27 -17.11
N TYR A 87 9.98 -8.74 -16.60
CA TYR A 87 9.60 -8.54 -15.20
C TYR A 87 9.91 -9.77 -14.37
N ASP A 88 10.35 -9.56 -13.14
CA ASP A 88 10.38 -10.60 -12.13
C ASP A 88 9.02 -10.63 -11.42
N LEU A 89 8.46 -11.83 -11.28
CA LEU A 89 7.29 -12.05 -10.43
C LEU A 89 7.81 -12.61 -9.11
N ARG A 90 7.71 -11.82 -8.06
CA ARG A 90 8.28 -12.16 -6.76
C ARG A 90 7.20 -12.18 -5.71
N GLU A 91 7.12 -13.29 -4.98
CA GLU A 91 6.33 -13.38 -3.77
C GLU A 91 7.24 -13.08 -2.58
N ALA A 92 6.77 -12.21 -1.68
CA ALA A 92 7.53 -11.90 -0.48
C ALA A 92 7.38 -13.05 0.51
N ASP A 93 8.42 -13.87 0.64
CA ASP A 93 8.46 -15.04 1.53
C ASP A 93 9.32 -14.82 2.77
N ASP A 94 9.93 -13.64 2.89
CA ASP A 94 10.85 -13.27 3.96
C ASP A 94 10.22 -12.30 4.99
N ILE A 95 8.92 -12.18 4.99
CA ILE A 95 8.21 -11.26 5.89
C ILE A 95 8.28 -11.82 7.33
N PRO A 96 8.79 -11.02 8.29
CA PRO A 96 8.80 -11.46 9.70
C PRO A 96 7.40 -11.84 10.18
N PRO A 97 7.27 -12.88 11.02
CA PRO A 97 5.94 -13.33 11.48
C PRO A 97 5.09 -12.25 12.14
N GLU A 98 5.69 -11.37 12.92
CA GLU A 98 5.00 -10.27 13.58
C GLU A 98 4.45 -9.24 12.58
N VAL A 99 5.14 -9.05 11.46
CA VAL A 99 4.70 -8.18 10.37
C VAL A 99 3.60 -8.87 9.57
N PHE A 100 3.79 -10.14 9.25
CA PHE A 100 2.84 -10.93 8.48
C PHE A 100 1.48 -11.03 9.18
N ALA A 101 1.47 -11.02 10.51
CA ALA A 101 0.25 -11.10 11.32
C ALA A 101 -0.62 -9.84 11.26
N VAL A 102 -0.08 -8.70 10.80
CA VAL A 102 -0.83 -7.45 10.71
C VAL A 102 -1.83 -7.54 9.55
N SER A 103 -3.07 -7.12 9.78
CA SER A 103 -4.10 -7.12 8.76
C SER A 103 -4.92 -5.82 8.79
N ALA A 104 -5.42 -5.43 7.62
CA ALA A 104 -6.31 -4.27 7.52
C ALA A 104 -7.61 -4.49 8.30
N THR A 105 -8.14 -5.72 8.32
CA THR A 105 -9.31 -6.07 9.10
C THR A 105 -9.08 -5.83 10.60
N GLY A 106 -7.92 -6.25 11.10
CA GLY A 106 -7.55 -6.01 12.50
C GLY A 106 -7.42 -4.52 12.82
N VAL A 107 -6.82 -3.75 11.92
CA VAL A 107 -6.68 -2.30 12.08
C VAL A 107 -8.06 -1.63 12.14
N ARG A 108 -8.95 -1.95 11.21
CA ARG A 108 -10.32 -1.40 11.22
C ARG A 108 -11.10 -1.82 12.46
N GLY A 109 -10.80 -2.99 13.01
CA GLY A 109 -11.40 -3.50 14.24
C GLY A 109 -10.87 -2.86 15.52
N GLY A 110 -9.94 -1.91 15.43
CA GLY A 110 -9.43 -1.16 16.57
C GLY A 110 -7.92 -1.28 16.83
N ASN A 111 -7.21 -2.11 16.08
CA ASN A 111 -5.77 -2.32 16.28
C ASN A 111 -4.94 -1.21 15.63
N ARG A 112 -5.17 0.03 16.09
CA ARG A 112 -4.60 1.25 15.48
C ARG A 112 -3.09 1.39 15.74
N ALA A 113 -2.54 0.64 16.66
CA ALA A 113 -1.08 0.60 16.89
C ALA A 113 -0.33 0.07 15.67
N ASN A 114 -1.02 -0.62 14.75
CA ASN A 114 -0.42 -1.20 13.55
C ASN A 114 -0.45 -0.25 12.34
N VAL A 115 -0.73 1.02 12.53
CA VAL A 115 -0.55 2.05 11.51
C VAL A 115 0.49 3.07 11.97
N SER A 116 1.19 3.66 11.01
CA SER A 116 2.15 4.70 11.31
C SER A 116 1.46 6.00 11.72
N GLN A 117 2.20 6.88 12.36
CA GLN A 117 1.68 8.17 12.80
C GLN A 117 1.14 8.98 11.62
N LYS A 118 1.80 8.98 10.48
CA LYS A 118 1.33 9.72 9.29
C LYS A 118 0.01 9.20 8.76
N VAL A 119 -0.20 7.89 8.78
CA VAL A 119 -1.49 7.30 8.39
C VAL A 119 -2.55 7.65 9.42
N MET A 120 -2.22 7.59 10.70
CA MET A 120 -3.14 8.00 11.77
C MET A 120 -3.57 9.45 11.59
N GLU A 121 -2.64 10.37 11.34
CA GLU A 121 -2.92 11.78 11.09
C GLU A 121 -3.87 11.96 9.90
N PHE A 122 -3.64 11.23 8.82
CA PHE A 122 -4.49 11.28 7.64
C PHE A 122 -5.91 10.80 7.97
N MET A 123 -6.04 9.68 8.66
CA MET A 123 -7.35 9.10 9.00
C MET A 123 -8.14 10.02 9.92
N ILE A 124 -7.47 10.71 10.83
CA ILE A 124 -8.08 11.70 11.70
C ILE A 124 -8.50 12.93 10.90
N SER A 125 -7.63 13.45 10.03
CA SER A 125 -7.92 14.62 9.22
C SER A 125 -9.09 14.41 8.25
N GLU A 126 -9.30 13.17 7.82
CA GLU A 126 -10.46 12.80 6.96
C GLU A 126 -11.72 12.52 7.77
N GLY A 127 -11.67 12.62 9.09
CA GLY A 127 -12.82 12.38 9.96
C GLY A 127 -13.22 10.93 10.09
N ILE A 128 -12.35 10.00 9.71
CA ILE A 128 -12.63 8.55 9.77
C ILE A 128 -12.39 8.02 11.19
N TRP A 129 -11.31 8.49 11.80
CA TRP A 129 -10.96 8.13 13.18
C TRP A 129 -10.99 9.36 14.08
N ASP A 130 -11.31 9.12 15.34
CA ASP A 130 -11.24 10.15 16.37
C ASP A 130 -9.77 10.49 16.70
N GLY A 131 -9.53 11.71 17.15
CA GLY A 131 -8.18 12.17 17.50
C GLY A 131 -7.65 11.65 18.83
N GLU A 132 -8.29 10.65 19.41
CA GLU A 132 -7.92 10.07 20.71
C GLU A 132 -7.16 8.76 20.56
#